data_822b86a30d70eb970081410c7da22533
#
_entry.id   822b86a30d70eb970081410c7da22533
#
_cell.length_a   1.000
_cell.length_b   1.000
_cell.length_c   1.000
_cell.angle_alpha   90.00
_cell.angle_beta   90.00
_cell.angle_gamma   90.00
#
_symmetry.space_group_name_H-M   'P 1'
#
loop_
_entity.id
_entity.type
_entity.pdbx_description
1 polymer ?
#
loop_
_entity_poly.entity_id
_entity_poly.type
_entity_poly.pdbx_seq_one_letter_code
_entity_poly.pdbx_strand_id
1 'polypeptide(L)'
;MLRAVLRGAAMLKYTLPFALFALSAAALAVPGGPIDVLAPAAYQCEMPGDASGPAGYRVTSEDFTIVNSNTYYTAQGRGTYLLTGDLLVLTSGPKRGHKYNRISNNFLRKLGPDGKDSALRCVRKVLNNSNGAGCTAPPTGELAALCKP
;
A
#
# COMPACT_ATOMS: atom_id res chain seq x y z
N MET A 1 19.06 85.69 39.04
CA MET A 1 17.69 85.74 38.49
C MET A 1 17.48 84.42 37.72
N LEU A 2 16.82 83.47 38.31
CA LEU A 2 15.45 83.04 38.08
C LEU A 2 15.23 82.48 36.67
N ARG A 3 14.94 81.31 36.50
CA ARG A 3 13.82 80.37 36.54
C ARG A 3 14.20 79.16 35.74
N ALA A 4 14.19 77.99 36.22
CA ALA A 4 13.14 77.03 36.47
C ALA A 4 12.27 76.83 35.19
N VAL A 5 12.18 75.60 34.75
CA VAL A 5 10.90 74.98 34.53
C VAL A 5 11.03 73.63 33.73
N LEU A 6 10.70 72.54 34.43
CA LEU A 6 9.76 71.48 34.10
C LEU A 6 10.09 70.56 32.91
N ARG A 7 10.40 69.31 33.23
CA ARG A 7 9.49 68.16 33.34
C ARG A 7 8.79 67.81 32.00
N GLY A 8 9.26 66.76 31.39
CA GLY A 8 8.52 65.99 30.42
C GLY A 8 8.92 64.51 30.55
N ALA A 9 8.29 63.80 31.50
CA ALA A 9 8.42 62.38 31.57
C ALA A 9 7.62 61.74 30.42
N ALA A 10 8.29 61.37 29.34
CA ALA A 10 7.70 60.53 28.29
C ALA A 10 7.71 59.08 28.73
N MET A 11 6.56 58.61 29.17
CA MET A 11 6.31 57.17 29.39
C MET A 11 6.46 56.43 28.08
N LEU A 12 7.60 55.77 27.90
CA LEU A 12 7.83 54.84 26.80
C LEU A 12 7.04 53.56 27.09
N LYS A 13 5.84 53.47 26.51
CA LYS A 13 5.03 52.26 26.52
C LYS A 13 5.72 51.22 25.67
N TYR A 14 6.43 50.28 26.30
CA TYR A 14 6.91 49.09 25.65
C TYR A 14 5.71 48.17 25.34
N THR A 15 5.17 48.27 24.15
CA THR A 15 4.32 47.27 23.57
C THR A 15 5.23 46.15 23.02
N LEU A 16 5.44 45.11 23.82
CA LEU A 16 6.02 43.86 23.30
C LEU A 16 5.08 43.26 22.27
N PRO A 17 5.49 43.05 21.02
CA PRO A 17 4.77 42.20 20.12
C PRO A 17 5.01 40.75 20.59
N PHE A 18 3.95 40.13 21.12
CA PHE A 18 3.90 38.70 21.39
C PHE A 18 3.94 37.95 20.06
N ALA A 19 5.15 37.67 19.59
CA ALA A 19 5.35 36.84 18.41
C ALA A 19 4.93 35.42 18.78
N LEU A 20 3.71 35.03 18.37
CA LEU A 20 3.27 33.65 18.39
C LEU A 20 4.17 32.88 17.42
N PHE A 21 5.17 32.21 17.94
CA PHE A 21 5.91 31.17 17.23
C PHE A 21 4.95 30.00 17.06
N ALA A 22 4.28 29.94 15.91
CA ALA A 22 3.59 28.73 15.48
C ALA A 22 4.66 27.67 15.20
N LEU A 23 4.92 26.79 16.17
CA LEU A 23 5.66 25.55 15.95
C LEU A 23 4.83 24.70 14.99
N SER A 24 5.14 24.78 13.71
CA SER A 24 4.70 23.82 12.71
C SER A 24 5.37 22.47 13.07
N ALA A 25 4.64 21.59 13.76
CA ALA A 25 5.07 20.21 13.91
C ALA A 25 5.16 19.61 12.50
N ALA A 26 6.37 19.50 11.97
CA ALA A 26 6.63 18.71 10.78
C ALA A 26 6.22 17.27 11.11
N ALA A 27 5.09 16.83 10.59
CA ALA A 27 4.73 15.43 10.64
C ALA A 27 5.84 14.66 9.94
N LEU A 28 6.64 13.93 10.70
CA LEU A 28 7.64 13.01 10.15
C LEU A 28 6.85 11.93 9.42
N ALA A 29 6.70 12.11 8.11
CA ALA A 29 6.13 11.07 7.26
C ALA A 29 7.03 9.83 7.37
N VAL A 30 6.48 8.73 7.86
CA VAL A 30 7.17 7.44 7.88
C VAL A 30 7.58 7.11 6.44
N PRO A 31 8.87 6.84 6.17
CA PRO A 31 9.28 6.44 4.83
C PRO A 31 8.47 5.21 4.39
N GLY A 32 7.73 5.34 3.28
CA GLY A 32 6.90 4.27 2.72
C GLY A 32 5.38 4.50 2.82
N GLY A 33 4.91 5.49 3.57
CA GLY A 33 3.48 5.80 3.69
C GLY A 33 2.76 4.99 4.79
N PRO A 34 1.42 5.12 4.90
CA PRO A 34 0.63 4.44 5.92
C PRO A 34 0.62 2.93 5.70
N ILE A 35 0.51 2.18 6.80
CA ILE A 35 0.27 0.74 6.75
C ILE A 35 -1.17 0.52 6.29
N ASP A 36 -1.34 -0.37 5.33
CA ASP A 36 -2.63 -0.70 4.73
C ASP A 36 -2.75 -2.21 4.51
N VAL A 37 -3.89 -2.67 4.04
CA VAL A 37 -4.18 -4.08 3.79
C VAL A 37 -4.76 -4.26 2.39
N LEU A 38 -4.45 -5.40 1.77
CA LEU A 38 -5.14 -5.83 0.56
C LEU A 38 -6.46 -6.53 0.92
N ALA A 39 -7.49 -6.29 0.13
CA ALA A 39 -8.73 -7.02 0.26
C ALA A 39 -8.49 -8.52 0.03
N PRO A 40 -9.10 -9.41 0.85
CA PRO A 40 -9.02 -10.85 0.63
C PRO A 40 -9.48 -11.23 -0.77
N ALA A 41 -8.62 -11.88 -1.53
CA ALA A 41 -8.89 -12.34 -2.89
C ALA A 41 -7.72 -13.16 -3.45
N ALA A 42 -7.99 -13.93 -4.51
CA ALA A 42 -6.94 -14.53 -5.34
C ALA A 42 -6.38 -13.49 -6.32
N TYR A 43 -5.07 -13.38 -6.38
CA TYR A 43 -4.34 -12.59 -7.35
C TYR A 43 -3.73 -13.52 -8.39
N GLN A 44 -4.11 -13.34 -9.63
CA GLN A 44 -3.65 -14.09 -10.78
C GLN A 44 -2.59 -13.30 -11.51
N CYS A 45 -1.40 -13.90 -11.65
CA CYS A 45 -0.25 -13.22 -12.21
C CYS A 45 -0.05 -13.62 -13.67
N GLU A 46 0.32 -12.65 -14.50
CA GLU A 46 0.50 -12.84 -15.94
C GLU A 46 1.54 -11.89 -16.51
N MET A 47 2.18 -12.32 -17.57
CA MET A 47 2.96 -11.45 -18.45
C MET A 47 2.03 -10.81 -19.48
N PRO A 48 2.30 -9.60 -19.95
CA PRO A 48 1.51 -8.99 -21.01
C PRO A 48 1.55 -9.84 -22.27
N GLY A 49 0.41 -9.95 -22.92
CA GLY A 49 0.29 -10.54 -24.26
C GLY A 49 0.60 -9.52 -25.36
N ASP A 50 0.28 -9.89 -26.58
CA ASP A 50 0.38 -9.01 -27.74
C ASP A 50 -1.01 -8.72 -28.34
N ALA A 51 -1.06 -7.79 -29.30
CA ALA A 51 -2.31 -7.36 -29.91
C ALA A 51 -2.96 -8.42 -30.83
N SER A 52 -2.21 -9.44 -31.25
CA SER A 52 -2.65 -10.50 -32.14
C SER A 52 -2.94 -11.83 -31.43
N GLY A 53 -2.68 -11.89 -30.13
CA GLY A 53 -2.79 -13.08 -29.30
C GLY A 53 -3.62 -12.87 -28.03
N PRO A 54 -3.45 -13.73 -27.01
CA PRO A 54 -4.11 -13.58 -25.73
C PRO A 54 -3.65 -12.29 -25.03
N ALA A 55 -4.57 -11.67 -24.28
CA ALA A 55 -4.31 -10.44 -23.53
C ALA A 55 -3.20 -10.57 -22.47
N GLY A 56 -2.88 -11.81 -22.07
CA GLY A 56 -1.80 -12.10 -21.14
C GLY A 56 -1.48 -13.59 -21.07
N TYR A 57 -0.25 -13.88 -20.73
CA TYR A 57 0.24 -15.25 -20.51
C TYR A 57 0.33 -15.52 -19.01
N ARG A 58 -0.48 -16.46 -18.51
CA ARG A 58 -0.55 -16.81 -17.09
C ARG A 58 0.78 -17.35 -16.57
N VAL A 59 1.20 -16.86 -15.42
CA VAL A 59 2.37 -17.32 -14.67
C VAL A 59 1.88 -17.86 -13.32
N THR A 60 1.31 -19.07 -13.33
CA THR A 60 0.65 -19.67 -12.16
C THR A 60 1.58 -19.85 -10.95
N SER A 61 2.89 -19.99 -11.18
CA SER A 61 3.89 -20.03 -10.10
C SER A 61 3.98 -18.71 -9.32
N GLU A 62 3.53 -17.62 -9.90
CA GLU A 62 3.51 -16.30 -9.26
C GLU A 62 2.17 -15.97 -8.58
N ASP A 63 1.14 -16.80 -8.79
CA ASP A 63 -0.17 -16.58 -8.17
C ASP A 63 -0.09 -16.67 -6.64
N PHE A 64 -0.93 -15.89 -5.97
CA PHE A 64 -1.11 -15.93 -4.53
C PHE A 64 -2.52 -15.47 -4.14
N THR A 65 -2.96 -15.86 -2.95
CA THR A 65 -4.27 -15.50 -2.39
C THR A 65 -4.07 -14.75 -1.09
N ILE A 66 -4.64 -13.56 -0.98
CA ILE A 66 -4.72 -12.82 0.28
C ILE A 66 -5.91 -13.36 1.07
N VAL A 67 -5.68 -13.72 2.32
CA VAL A 67 -6.69 -14.32 3.19
C VAL A 67 -7.17 -13.34 4.25
N ASN A 68 -6.24 -12.58 4.80
CA ASN A 68 -6.53 -11.55 5.81
C ASN A 68 -5.50 -10.41 5.74
N SER A 69 -5.52 -9.54 6.73
CA SER A 69 -4.74 -8.29 6.76
C SER A 69 -3.22 -8.47 6.63
N ASN A 70 -2.66 -9.64 6.86
CA ASN A 70 -1.21 -9.84 6.81
C ASN A 70 -0.77 -11.19 6.25
N THR A 71 -1.72 -12.04 5.82
CA THR A 71 -1.43 -13.43 5.41
C THR A 71 -1.79 -13.68 3.96
N TYR A 72 -0.89 -14.34 3.26
CA TYR A 72 -1.14 -14.84 1.90
C TYR A 72 -0.89 -16.35 1.83
N TYR A 73 -1.49 -16.99 0.82
CA TYR A 73 -1.30 -18.39 0.47
C TYR A 73 -0.82 -18.52 -0.98
N THR A 74 -0.05 -19.57 -1.21
CA THR A 74 0.34 -20.05 -2.54
C THR A 74 0.18 -21.57 -2.60
N ALA A 75 0.38 -22.19 -3.75
CA ALA A 75 0.42 -23.65 -3.87
C ALA A 75 1.52 -24.30 -3.00
N GLN A 76 2.58 -23.56 -2.66
CA GLN A 76 3.72 -24.04 -1.88
C GLN A 76 3.59 -23.77 -0.38
N GLY A 77 2.57 -23.06 0.06
CA GLY A 77 2.35 -22.77 1.48
C GLY A 77 1.90 -21.35 1.74
N ARG A 78 1.93 -20.96 3.01
CA ARG A 78 1.50 -19.64 3.47
C ARG A 78 2.69 -18.76 3.85
N GLY A 79 2.46 -17.46 3.84
CA GLY A 79 3.39 -16.47 4.33
C GLY A 79 2.69 -15.22 4.79
N THR A 80 3.47 -14.24 5.20
CA THR A 80 2.99 -12.93 5.62
C THR A 80 3.41 -11.85 4.65
N TYR A 81 2.66 -10.75 4.62
CA TYR A 81 2.98 -9.58 3.83
C TYR A 81 2.85 -8.30 4.66
N LEU A 82 3.46 -7.24 4.18
CA LEU A 82 3.30 -5.88 4.65
C LEU A 82 3.00 -4.99 3.45
N LEU A 83 1.96 -4.17 3.58
CA LEU A 83 1.63 -3.13 2.61
C LEU A 83 1.85 -1.77 3.27
N THR A 84 2.75 -0.96 2.69
CA THR A 84 3.09 0.37 3.19
C THR A 84 2.98 1.36 2.04
N GLY A 85 1.98 2.23 2.10
CA GLY A 85 1.60 3.02 0.94
C GLY A 85 1.21 2.10 -0.23
N ASP A 86 1.93 2.20 -1.34
CA ASP A 86 1.72 1.35 -2.51
C ASP A 86 2.73 0.20 -2.63
N LEU A 87 3.65 0.07 -1.67
CA LEU A 87 4.63 -1.00 -1.67
C LEU A 87 4.13 -2.21 -0.88
N LEU A 88 3.84 -3.31 -1.58
CA LEU A 88 3.56 -4.61 -1.01
C LEU A 88 4.86 -5.43 -0.94
N VAL A 89 5.21 -5.91 0.24
CA VAL A 89 6.38 -6.78 0.46
C VAL A 89 5.93 -8.09 1.08
N LEU A 90 6.25 -9.22 0.46
CA LEU A 90 6.04 -10.53 1.03
C LEU A 90 7.18 -10.83 2.02
N THR A 91 6.87 -10.80 3.33
CA THR A 91 7.86 -10.79 4.42
C THR A 91 8.28 -12.17 4.88
N SER A 92 7.44 -13.17 4.67
CA SER A 92 7.75 -14.57 5.00
C SER A 92 7.13 -15.55 4.02
N GLY A 93 7.41 -16.84 4.14
CA GLY A 93 6.83 -17.90 3.33
C GLY A 93 7.51 -18.10 1.97
N PRO A 94 6.85 -18.86 1.06
CA PRO A 94 7.47 -19.29 -0.21
C PRO A 94 7.92 -18.16 -1.13
N LYS A 95 7.27 -17.00 -1.06
CA LYS A 95 7.57 -15.82 -1.88
C LYS A 95 8.26 -14.72 -1.09
N ARG A 96 8.94 -15.06 0.01
CA ARG A 96 9.67 -14.07 0.82
C ARG A 96 10.59 -13.20 -0.03
N GLY A 97 10.52 -11.89 0.16
CA GLY A 97 11.35 -10.91 -0.54
C GLY A 97 10.76 -10.41 -1.85
N HIS A 98 9.68 -11.03 -2.36
CA HIS A 98 8.99 -10.48 -3.52
C HIS A 98 8.33 -9.15 -3.14
N LYS A 99 8.46 -8.19 -4.04
CA LYS A 99 7.91 -6.84 -3.89
C LYS A 99 6.98 -6.53 -5.05
N TYR A 100 5.91 -5.82 -4.74
CA TYR A 100 4.94 -5.40 -5.75
C TYR A 100 4.58 -3.93 -5.51
N ASN A 101 4.39 -3.20 -6.59
CA ASN A 101 3.80 -1.87 -6.59
C ASN A 101 2.28 -1.99 -6.77
N ARG A 102 1.51 -1.45 -5.85
CA ARG A 102 0.05 -1.40 -5.92
C ARG A 102 -0.38 -0.24 -6.81
N ILE A 103 -0.80 -0.57 -8.02
CA ILE A 103 -1.35 0.43 -8.96
C ILE A 103 -2.81 0.73 -8.60
N SER A 104 -3.53 -0.29 -8.14
CA SER A 104 -4.90 -0.16 -7.61
C SER A 104 -5.23 -1.32 -6.68
N ASN A 105 -6.40 -1.30 -6.04
CA ASN A 105 -6.87 -2.40 -5.18
C ASN A 105 -7.01 -3.73 -5.91
N ASN A 106 -7.05 -3.72 -7.24
CA ASN A 106 -7.23 -4.90 -8.07
C ASN A 106 -6.01 -5.22 -8.95
N PHE A 107 -4.97 -4.39 -8.91
CA PHE A 107 -3.87 -4.49 -9.84
C PHE A 107 -2.53 -4.20 -9.17
N LEU A 108 -1.63 -5.17 -9.24
CA LEU A 108 -0.28 -5.12 -8.69
C LEU A 108 0.73 -5.33 -9.83
N ARG A 109 1.85 -4.63 -9.77
CA ARG A 109 3.03 -4.89 -10.60
C ARG A 109 4.16 -5.43 -9.76
N LYS A 110 4.76 -6.54 -10.20
CA LYS A 110 5.95 -7.07 -9.52
C LYS A 110 7.13 -6.12 -9.76
N LEU A 111 7.88 -5.82 -8.70
CA LEU A 111 9.10 -5.05 -8.83
C LEU A 111 10.27 -5.96 -9.21
N GLY A 112 11.10 -5.48 -10.13
CA GLY A 112 12.36 -6.10 -10.48
C GLY A 112 13.42 -5.89 -9.39
N PRO A 113 14.61 -6.48 -9.59
CA PRO A 113 15.75 -6.30 -8.67
C PRO A 113 16.22 -4.84 -8.57
N ASP A 114 15.98 -4.06 -9.61
CA ASP A 114 16.26 -2.63 -9.70
C ASP A 114 15.23 -1.74 -8.98
N GLY A 115 14.19 -2.35 -8.38
CA GLY A 115 13.10 -1.66 -7.71
C GLY A 115 12.08 -1.02 -8.64
N LYS A 116 12.18 -1.24 -9.95
CA LYS A 116 11.22 -0.74 -10.95
C LYS A 116 10.14 -1.76 -11.26
N ASP A 117 9.02 -1.27 -11.78
CA ASP A 117 7.93 -2.12 -12.25
C ASP A 117 8.40 -3.04 -13.37
N SER A 118 8.27 -4.35 -13.16
CA SER A 118 8.51 -5.35 -14.20
C SER A 118 7.28 -5.51 -15.10
N ALA A 119 7.43 -6.32 -16.15
CA ALA A 119 6.32 -6.67 -17.03
C ALA A 119 5.28 -7.57 -16.33
N LEU A 120 5.65 -8.31 -15.28
CA LEU A 120 4.73 -9.19 -14.57
C LEU A 120 3.70 -8.36 -13.79
N ARG A 121 2.44 -8.63 -14.07
CA ARG A 121 1.30 -8.02 -13.39
C ARG A 121 0.44 -9.08 -12.71
N CYS A 122 -0.14 -8.75 -11.55
CA CYS A 122 -1.05 -9.62 -10.83
C CYS A 122 -2.40 -8.91 -10.68
N VAL A 123 -3.45 -9.55 -11.17
CA VAL A 123 -4.80 -9.00 -11.19
C VAL A 123 -5.67 -9.76 -10.19
N ARG A 124 -6.43 -9.03 -9.40
CA ARG A 124 -7.41 -9.60 -8.48
C ARG A 124 -8.47 -10.35 -9.26
N LYS A 125 -8.66 -11.63 -8.95
CA LYS A 125 -9.76 -12.41 -9.50
C LYS A 125 -11.07 -11.93 -8.88
N VAL A 126 -11.92 -11.34 -9.68
CA VAL A 126 -13.30 -11.03 -9.31
C VAL A 126 -14.15 -12.23 -9.65
N LEU A 127 -14.85 -12.77 -8.66
CA LEU A 127 -15.86 -13.78 -8.91
C LEU A 127 -17.08 -13.05 -9.50
N ASN A 128 -17.19 -13.08 -10.83
CA ASN A 128 -18.43 -12.65 -11.48
C ASN A 128 -19.51 -13.67 -11.14
N ASN A 129 -20.69 -13.20 -10.77
CA ASN A 129 -21.86 -14.04 -10.47
C ASN A 129 -22.40 -14.78 -11.71
N SER A 130 -21.76 -14.62 -12.86
CA SER A 130 -22.08 -15.31 -14.10
C SER A 130 -21.31 -16.62 -14.17
N ASN A 131 -22.02 -17.69 -13.85
CA ASN A 131 -21.69 -19.07 -14.18
C ASN A 131 -20.46 -19.66 -13.48
N GLY A 132 -20.63 -20.11 -12.30
CA GLY A 132 -20.06 -21.23 -11.56
C GLY A 132 -18.87 -22.06 -12.03
N ALA A 133 -18.03 -21.57 -12.90
CA ALA A 133 -16.83 -22.28 -13.35
C ALA A 133 -15.60 -21.48 -12.99
N GLY A 134 -15.01 -21.74 -11.82
CA GLY A 134 -13.70 -21.16 -11.56
C GLY A 134 -13.26 -20.92 -10.14
N CYS A 135 -13.97 -21.41 -9.14
CA CYS A 135 -13.37 -21.64 -7.84
C CYS A 135 -12.50 -22.88 -7.93
N THR A 136 -11.26 -22.73 -8.35
CA THR A 136 -10.25 -23.76 -8.03
C THR A 136 -9.95 -23.57 -6.56
N ALA A 137 -10.63 -24.34 -5.70
CA ALA A 137 -10.40 -24.32 -4.27
C ALA A 137 -8.92 -24.57 -3.97
N PRO A 138 -8.33 -23.83 -3.01
CA PRO A 138 -7.06 -24.26 -2.44
C PRO A 138 -7.26 -25.62 -1.76
N PRO A 139 -6.23 -26.49 -1.73
CA PRO A 139 -6.36 -27.88 -1.32
C PRO A 139 -6.72 -28.14 0.14
N THR A 140 -7.03 -27.15 0.96
CA THR A 140 -7.39 -27.33 2.37
C THR A 140 -8.42 -26.30 2.88
N GLY A 141 -9.53 -26.82 3.20
CA GLY A 141 -10.52 -26.64 4.27
C GLY A 141 -11.22 -25.30 4.45
N GLU A 142 -10.59 -24.21 4.63
CA GLU A 142 -11.23 -22.99 5.18
C GLU A 142 -11.73 -22.00 4.12
N LEU A 143 -11.14 -21.99 2.95
CA LEU A 143 -11.59 -21.19 1.81
C LEU A 143 -12.64 -21.89 0.94
N ALA A 144 -12.86 -23.16 1.13
CA ALA A 144 -13.91 -23.91 0.42
C ALA A 144 -15.32 -23.41 0.79
N ALA A 145 -15.48 -22.82 1.97
CA ALA A 145 -16.75 -22.23 2.42
C ALA A 145 -17.15 -20.97 1.66
N LEU A 146 -16.19 -20.25 1.07
CA LEU A 146 -16.42 -19.03 0.29
C LEU A 146 -16.77 -19.33 -1.18
N CYS A 147 -16.61 -20.58 -1.61
CA CYS A 147 -16.86 -21.01 -2.99
C CYS A 147 -18.09 -21.92 -3.10
N LYS A 148 -19.01 -21.89 -2.15
CA LYS A 148 -20.26 -22.66 -2.22
C LYS A 148 -21.21 -21.99 -3.22
N PRO A 149 -21.84 -22.78 -4.17
CA PRO A 149 -22.80 -22.26 -5.15
C PRO A 149 -24.04 -21.68 -4.49
#